data_59060d583030785101e3f0724d77d875
#
_entry.id   59060d583030785101e3f0724d77d875
#
_cell.length_a   1.000
_cell.length_b   1.000
_cell.length_c   1.000
_cell.angle_alpha   90.00
_cell.angle_beta   90.00
_cell.angle_gamma   90.00
#
_symmetry.space_group_name_H-M   'P 1'
#
loop_
_entity.id
_entity.type
_entity.pdbx_description
1 polymer ?
#
loop_
_entity_poly.entity_id
_entity_poly.type
_entity_poly.pdbx_seq_one_letter_code
_entity_poly.pdbx_strand_id
1 'polypeptide(L)'
;MAFLGVPYGRPYRGLGPELPSATAPAALRAASLAFQPYYWNVDVDFGGDLFAGREVLLADAGDVRLVPGDHTGNLERITTVVRTLLRAGTVPIVLGGDHAVTVPVLQAYAEQTGLCIVQIDAHLDWRDEVDGIREGFSSPMRRASELSSVHAMVQIGLRGAGSGREEEFAAARTWGSVLVPARTVHREGIEWVLDRLPQASAYYVTLDADGIDPGIMPGVNAPAPGGLTYWQVFDLLCGIAHRGQIVGFDLTELAPARDPSGVTVAHAVRILLVLIGALAHAGQFG
;
A
#
# COMPACT_ATOMS: atom_id res chain seq x y z
N MET A 1 -8.59 12.25 -7.17
CA MET A 1 -7.79 11.56 -6.12
C MET A 1 -7.08 12.55 -5.23
N ALA A 2 -6.75 12.17 -3.99
CA ALA A 2 -5.95 13.03 -3.11
C ALA A 2 -4.81 12.22 -2.46
N PHE A 3 -3.61 12.76 -2.54
CA PHE A 3 -2.48 12.30 -1.74
C PHE A 3 -2.62 12.79 -0.31
N LEU A 4 -2.40 11.91 0.65
CA LEU A 4 -2.45 12.20 2.08
C LEU A 4 -1.21 11.64 2.76
N GLY A 5 -0.36 12.47 3.33
CA GLY A 5 0.76 12.01 4.14
C GLY A 5 0.31 11.56 5.52
N VAL A 6 0.77 10.40 5.94
CA VAL A 6 0.52 9.85 7.29
C VAL A 6 1.85 9.39 7.88
N PRO A 7 2.68 10.31 8.39
CA PRO A 7 3.99 10.01 8.97
C PRO A 7 3.86 9.33 10.36
N TYR A 8 3.03 8.29 10.43
CA TYR A 8 2.70 7.55 11.64
C TYR A 8 3.45 6.23 11.68
N GLY A 9 3.74 5.77 12.88
CA GLY A 9 4.20 4.42 13.13
C GLY A 9 4.07 4.09 14.59
N ARG A 10 4.05 2.78 14.87
CA ARG A 10 3.98 2.26 16.22
C ARG A 10 5.02 1.18 16.45
N PRO A 11 6.29 1.59 16.76
CA PRO A 11 7.36 0.62 17.00
C PRO A 11 7.05 -0.25 18.22
N TYR A 12 7.40 -1.52 18.13
CA TYR A 12 7.37 -2.44 19.26
C TYR A 12 8.56 -2.20 20.20
N ARG A 13 8.45 -2.70 21.42
CA ARG A 13 9.54 -2.60 22.40
C ARG A 13 10.84 -3.20 21.83
N GLY A 14 11.94 -2.48 22.00
CA GLY A 14 13.27 -2.93 21.54
C GLY A 14 13.64 -2.51 20.11
N LEU A 15 12.72 -1.97 19.31
CA LEU A 15 13.04 -1.46 17.97
C LEU A 15 13.53 0.00 17.95
N GLY A 16 13.63 0.62 19.13
CA GLY A 16 14.01 2.04 19.25
C GLY A 16 12.87 3.01 18.99
N PRO A 17 13.04 4.30 19.32
CA PRO A 17 12.03 5.33 19.14
C PRO A 17 11.97 5.87 17.71
N GLU A 18 12.93 5.52 16.86
CA GLU A 18 13.01 6.05 15.50
C GLU A 18 12.01 5.36 14.61
N LEU A 19 11.31 6.15 13.80
CA LEU A 19 10.39 5.73 12.75
C LEU A 19 11.00 6.11 11.40
N PRO A 20 11.87 5.26 10.81
CA PRO A 20 12.56 5.59 9.56
C PRO A 20 11.60 5.91 8.42
N SER A 21 10.40 5.33 8.45
CA SER A 21 9.35 5.55 7.46
C SER A 21 8.56 6.84 7.66
N ALA A 22 8.66 7.52 8.81
CA ALA A 22 7.94 8.77 9.04
C ALA A 22 8.37 9.92 8.09
N THR A 23 9.55 9.83 7.49
CA THR A 23 10.03 10.82 6.52
C THR A 23 9.58 10.53 5.07
N ALA A 24 8.95 9.39 4.82
CA ALA A 24 8.56 8.97 3.48
C ALA A 24 7.60 9.95 2.78
N PRO A 25 6.54 10.49 3.41
CA PRO A 25 5.64 11.43 2.74
C PRO A 25 6.37 12.67 2.20
N ALA A 26 7.26 13.25 3.00
CA ALA A 26 8.03 14.41 2.59
C ALA A 26 9.03 14.09 1.47
N ALA A 27 9.72 12.94 1.56
CA ALA A 27 10.68 12.49 0.55
C ALA A 27 10.00 12.21 -0.80
N LEU A 28 8.83 11.56 -0.78
CA LEU A 28 8.04 11.30 -1.99
C LEU A 28 7.59 12.58 -2.68
N ARG A 29 7.09 13.57 -1.92
CA ARG A 29 6.72 14.89 -2.46
C ARG A 29 7.92 15.60 -3.09
N ALA A 30 9.04 15.64 -2.39
CA ALA A 30 10.25 16.26 -2.91
C ALA A 30 10.74 15.59 -4.21
N ALA A 31 10.76 14.26 -4.25
CA ALA A 31 11.18 13.52 -5.43
C ALA A 31 10.18 13.64 -6.60
N SER A 32 8.87 13.72 -6.33
CA SER A 32 7.86 13.85 -7.40
C SER A 32 8.03 15.13 -8.22
N LEU A 33 8.54 16.20 -7.62
CA LEU A 33 8.80 17.46 -8.33
C LEU A 33 9.81 17.30 -9.47
N ALA A 34 10.76 16.37 -9.36
CA ALA A 34 11.73 16.08 -10.40
C ALA A 34 11.09 15.43 -11.64
N PHE A 35 9.98 14.74 -11.47
CA PHE A 35 9.23 14.10 -12.55
C PHE A 35 8.17 15.01 -13.19
N GLN A 36 7.77 16.07 -12.51
CA GLN A 36 6.70 16.97 -12.98
C GLN A 36 6.85 17.46 -14.43
N PRO A 37 8.05 17.83 -14.93
CA PRO A 37 8.23 18.27 -16.32
C PRO A 37 7.93 17.18 -17.35
N TYR A 38 7.91 15.91 -16.94
CA TYR A 38 7.80 14.76 -17.83
C TYR A 38 6.41 14.12 -17.86
N TYR A 39 5.48 14.53 -16.98
CA TYR A 39 4.14 13.92 -16.89
C TYR A 39 3.33 14.00 -18.20
N TRP A 40 3.65 14.95 -19.05
CA TRP A 40 2.98 15.18 -20.33
C TRP A 40 3.72 14.59 -21.53
N ASN A 41 4.83 13.91 -21.29
CA ASN A 41 5.56 13.21 -22.33
C ASN A 41 4.91 11.86 -22.62
N VAL A 42 5.35 11.23 -23.71
CA VAL A 42 4.99 9.83 -23.97
C VAL A 42 5.54 8.95 -22.85
N ASP A 43 4.66 8.23 -22.18
CA ASP A 43 5.03 7.19 -21.24
C ASP A 43 5.18 5.87 -22.02
N VAL A 44 6.43 5.42 -22.15
CA VAL A 44 6.77 4.23 -22.97
C VAL A 44 6.16 2.97 -22.39
N ASP A 45 6.02 2.89 -21.07
CA ASP A 45 5.47 1.71 -20.37
C ASP A 45 3.96 1.56 -20.65
N PHE A 46 3.24 2.68 -20.77
CA PHE A 46 1.83 2.70 -21.19
C PHE A 46 1.64 2.78 -22.71
N GLY A 47 2.72 2.96 -23.46
CA GLY A 47 2.67 3.08 -24.91
C GLY A 47 2.05 4.39 -25.44
N GLY A 48 1.98 5.44 -24.61
CA GLY A 48 1.36 6.70 -24.97
C GLY A 48 1.29 7.73 -23.86
N ASP A 49 0.16 8.42 -23.77
CA ASP A 49 -0.10 9.38 -22.70
C ASP A 49 -0.38 8.64 -21.37
N LEU A 50 0.30 9.06 -20.32
CA LEU A 50 0.14 8.51 -18.97
C LEU A 50 -1.34 8.55 -18.51
N PHE A 51 -2.08 9.59 -18.86
CA PHE A 51 -3.45 9.81 -18.44
C PHE A 51 -4.49 9.31 -19.44
N ALA A 52 -4.07 8.63 -20.50
CA ALA A 52 -4.98 8.11 -21.56
C ALA A 52 -5.90 9.18 -22.17
N GLY A 53 -5.41 10.41 -22.32
CA GLY A 53 -6.20 11.56 -22.84
C GLY A 53 -7.29 12.06 -21.88
N ARG A 54 -7.30 11.64 -20.62
CA ARG A 54 -8.30 12.02 -19.62
C ARG A 54 -7.86 13.21 -18.79
N GLU A 55 -8.83 13.97 -18.32
CA GLU A 55 -8.60 14.96 -17.27
C GLU A 55 -8.50 14.25 -15.92
N VAL A 56 -7.33 14.35 -15.29
CA VAL A 56 -7.03 13.72 -14.00
C VAL A 56 -6.88 14.81 -12.94
N LEU A 57 -7.80 14.85 -12.00
CA LEU A 57 -7.73 15.78 -10.87
C LEU A 57 -6.98 15.13 -9.71
N LEU A 58 -5.80 15.66 -9.43
CA LEU A 58 -4.95 15.27 -8.30
C LEU A 58 -4.84 16.42 -7.32
N ALA A 59 -5.02 16.12 -6.04
CA ALA A 59 -4.82 17.07 -4.95
C ALA A 59 -3.78 16.53 -3.96
N ASP A 60 -3.07 17.41 -3.29
CA ASP A 60 -2.27 17.08 -2.11
C ASP A 60 -3.01 17.62 -0.87
N ALA A 61 -3.49 16.71 -0.03
CA ALA A 61 -4.21 17.03 1.19
C ALA A 61 -3.26 17.37 2.37
N GLY A 62 -1.94 17.36 2.14
CA GLY A 62 -0.95 17.56 3.18
C GLY A 62 -0.79 16.33 4.08
N ASP A 63 -0.26 16.53 5.29
CA ASP A 63 -0.05 15.46 6.26
C ASP A 63 -1.11 15.49 7.37
N VAL A 64 -1.51 14.31 7.85
CA VAL A 64 -2.31 14.21 9.06
C VAL A 64 -1.53 14.78 10.24
N ARG A 65 -2.17 15.69 10.98
CA ARG A 65 -1.57 16.28 12.18
C ARG A 65 -1.58 15.25 13.31
N LEU A 66 -0.40 14.68 13.59
CA LEU A 66 -0.21 13.72 14.66
C LEU A 66 0.24 14.38 15.96
N VAL A 67 -0.10 13.75 17.08
CA VAL A 67 0.32 14.19 18.43
C VAL A 67 1.26 13.11 19.00
N PRO A 68 2.51 13.44 19.32
CA PRO A 68 3.45 12.49 19.89
C PRO A 68 2.91 11.81 21.14
N GLY A 69 2.99 10.48 21.20
CA GLY A 69 2.54 9.68 22.35
C GLY A 69 1.02 9.44 22.42
N ASP A 70 0.20 10.14 21.66
CA ASP A 70 -1.26 9.96 21.62
C ASP A 70 -1.64 8.92 20.53
N HIS A 71 -1.31 7.66 20.75
CA HIS A 71 -1.52 6.62 19.75
C HIS A 71 -3.01 6.47 19.38
N THR A 72 -3.89 6.34 20.35
CA THR A 72 -5.34 6.20 20.12
C THR A 72 -5.92 7.41 19.37
N GLY A 73 -5.61 8.61 19.83
CA GLY A 73 -6.09 9.82 19.14
C GLY A 73 -5.49 9.98 17.74
N ASN A 74 -4.28 9.50 17.50
CA ASN A 74 -3.71 9.51 16.14
C ASN A 74 -4.44 8.55 15.19
N LEU A 75 -4.81 7.36 15.63
CA LEU A 75 -5.66 6.44 14.84
C LEU A 75 -6.99 7.11 14.48
N GLU A 76 -7.64 7.75 15.44
CA GLU A 76 -8.91 8.48 15.22
C GLU A 76 -8.75 9.65 14.24
N ARG A 77 -7.65 10.42 14.33
CA ARG A 77 -7.34 11.52 13.40
C ARG A 77 -7.16 11.01 11.98
N ILE A 78 -6.37 9.95 11.79
CA ILE A 78 -6.16 9.33 10.48
C ILE A 78 -7.49 8.86 9.90
N THR A 79 -8.25 8.06 10.65
CA THR A 79 -9.58 7.57 10.24
C THR A 79 -10.51 8.72 9.85
N THR A 80 -10.53 9.81 10.63
CA THR A 80 -11.40 10.97 10.38
C THR A 80 -11.04 11.69 9.08
N VAL A 81 -9.75 11.93 8.84
CA VAL A 81 -9.30 12.62 7.62
C VAL A 81 -9.60 11.76 6.39
N VAL A 82 -9.29 10.45 6.43
CA VAL A 82 -9.59 9.54 5.31
C VAL A 82 -11.09 9.47 5.05
N ARG A 83 -11.92 9.35 6.10
CA ARG A 83 -13.38 9.36 5.95
C ARG A 83 -13.91 10.66 5.33
N THR A 84 -13.28 11.79 5.64
CA THR A 84 -13.62 13.08 5.03
C THR A 84 -13.35 13.10 3.53
N LEU A 85 -12.21 12.55 3.10
CA LEU A 85 -11.88 12.39 1.68
C LEU A 85 -12.88 11.47 0.97
N LEU A 86 -13.19 10.33 1.57
CA LEU A 86 -14.17 9.37 1.02
C LEU A 86 -15.56 10.00 0.85
N ARG A 87 -16.04 10.74 1.86
CA ARG A 87 -17.34 11.46 1.80
C ARG A 87 -17.36 12.56 0.74
N ALA A 88 -16.20 13.10 0.38
CA ALA A 88 -16.08 14.04 -0.74
C ALA A 88 -15.97 13.34 -2.11
N GLY A 89 -16.17 12.03 -2.18
CA GLY A 89 -16.03 11.25 -3.42
C GLY A 89 -14.59 11.12 -3.92
N THR A 90 -13.61 11.33 -3.04
CA THR A 90 -12.19 11.35 -3.41
C THR A 90 -11.54 10.02 -3.05
N VAL A 91 -10.82 9.42 -3.98
CA VAL A 91 -9.99 8.24 -3.72
C VAL A 91 -8.72 8.68 -2.97
N PRO A 92 -8.49 8.21 -1.73
CA PRO A 92 -7.29 8.54 -0.98
C PRO A 92 -6.10 7.70 -1.47
N ILE A 93 -4.96 8.36 -1.68
CA ILE A 93 -3.65 7.76 -1.87
C ILE A 93 -2.81 8.12 -0.65
N VAL A 94 -2.64 7.18 0.24
CA VAL A 94 -1.95 7.41 1.50
C VAL A 94 -0.46 7.15 1.34
N LEU A 95 0.33 8.17 1.65
CA LEU A 95 1.79 8.07 1.75
C LEU A 95 2.10 7.81 3.22
N GLY A 96 2.39 6.56 3.54
CA GLY A 96 2.46 6.11 4.92
C GLY A 96 3.82 6.29 5.58
N GLY A 97 3.78 6.05 6.87
CA GLY A 97 4.87 5.67 7.75
C GLY A 97 5.06 4.14 7.71
N ASP A 98 5.01 3.49 8.90
CA ASP A 98 5.01 2.02 8.95
C ASP A 98 3.64 1.43 8.57
N HIS A 99 3.55 0.10 8.45
CA HIS A 99 2.33 -0.55 7.98
C HIS A 99 1.13 -0.44 8.97
N ALA A 100 1.35 0.01 10.22
CA ALA A 100 0.26 0.31 11.15
C ALA A 100 -0.70 1.40 10.64
N VAL A 101 -0.26 2.23 9.70
CA VAL A 101 -1.08 3.26 9.02
C VAL A 101 -2.32 2.66 8.37
N THR A 102 -2.21 1.48 7.79
CA THR A 102 -3.31 0.81 7.08
C THR A 102 -4.48 0.47 7.99
N VAL A 103 -4.24 0.24 9.29
CA VAL A 103 -5.31 -0.05 10.26
C VAL A 103 -6.35 1.08 10.33
N PRO A 104 -6.02 2.32 10.71
CA PRO A 104 -7.00 3.41 10.79
C PRO A 104 -7.51 3.84 9.41
N VAL A 105 -6.72 3.64 8.35
CA VAL A 105 -7.17 3.93 6.98
C VAL A 105 -8.31 2.99 6.61
N LEU A 106 -8.18 1.67 6.80
CA LEU A 106 -9.25 0.71 6.52
C LEU A 106 -10.47 0.88 7.42
N GLN A 107 -10.31 1.34 8.66
CA GLN A 107 -11.42 1.70 9.54
C GLN A 107 -12.30 2.83 8.96
N ALA A 108 -11.74 3.71 8.13
CA ALA A 108 -12.51 4.74 7.45
C ALA A 108 -13.49 4.19 6.41
N TYR A 109 -13.26 2.97 5.91
CA TYR A 109 -14.12 2.26 4.95
C TYR A 109 -15.23 1.43 5.61
N ALA A 110 -15.49 1.61 6.90
CA ALA A 110 -16.49 0.80 7.63
C ALA A 110 -17.92 0.92 7.07
N GLU A 111 -18.23 2.01 6.38
CA GLU A 111 -19.55 2.23 5.73
C GLU A 111 -19.64 1.59 4.33
N GLN A 112 -18.54 1.10 3.77
CA GLN A 112 -18.53 0.40 2.48
C GLN A 112 -18.84 -1.09 2.68
N THR A 113 -19.26 -1.75 1.61
CA THR A 113 -19.52 -3.19 1.61
C THR A 113 -18.77 -3.86 0.47
N GLY A 114 -18.31 -5.08 0.69
CA GLY A 114 -17.69 -5.88 -0.36
C GLY A 114 -16.28 -5.44 -0.76
N LEU A 115 -15.53 -4.85 0.16
CA LEU A 115 -14.15 -4.45 -0.08
C LEU A 115 -13.24 -5.68 -0.17
N CYS A 116 -12.44 -5.76 -1.23
CA CYS A 116 -11.36 -6.71 -1.36
C CYS A 116 -10.03 -6.01 -1.10
N ILE A 117 -9.26 -6.53 -0.14
CA ILE A 117 -7.90 -6.04 0.13
C ILE A 117 -6.91 -6.78 -0.77
N VAL A 118 -6.06 -6.04 -1.46
CA VAL A 118 -4.90 -6.58 -2.17
C VAL A 118 -3.65 -6.05 -1.48
N GLN A 119 -2.98 -6.91 -0.71
CA GLN A 119 -1.72 -6.60 -0.06
C GLN A 119 -0.56 -7.08 -0.95
N ILE A 120 0.43 -6.21 -1.15
CA ILE A 120 1.72 -6.53 -1.76
C ILE A 120 2.78 -6.36 -0.68
N ASP A 121 3.38 -7.45 -0.19
CA ASP A 121 4.17 -7.46 1.03
C ASP A 121 5.03 -8.72 1.13
N ALA A 122 6.20 -8.64 1.77
CA ALA A 122 6.95 -9.82 2.19
C ALA A 122 6.30 -10.54 3.36
N HIS A 123 5.52 -9.84 4.16
CA HIS A 123 5.00 -10.26 5.45
C HIS A 123 3.50 -10.54 5.41
N LEU A 124 3.05 -11.43 6.31
CA LEU A 124 1.64 -11.81 6.40
C LEU A 124 0.80 -10.78 7.16
N ASP A 125 1.41 -10.04 8.07
CA ASP A 125 0.80 -9.01 8.90
C ASP A 125 -0.48 -9.45 9.63
N TRP A 126 -0.43 -10.68 10.15
CA TRP A 126 -1.55 -11.35 10.80
C TRP A 126 -1.39 -11.48 12.32
N ARG A 127 -0.50 -10.68 12.92
CA ARG A 127 -0.33 -10.66 14.37
C ARG A 127 -1.60 -10.17 15.06
N ASP A 128 -2.06 -10.91 16.07
CA ASP A 128 -3.16 -10.39 16.89
C ASP A 128 -2.67 -9.28 17.82
N GLU A 129 -1.53 -9.52 18.45
CA GLU A 129 -0.93 -8.58 19.40
C GLU A 129 0.59 -8.81 19.50
N VAL A 130 1.34 -7.71 19.70
CA VAL A 130 2.76 -7.73 20.08
C VAL A 130 2.95 -6.72 21.20
N ASP A 131 3.47 -7.14 22.35
CA ASP A 131 3.73 -6.27 23.53
C ASP A 131 2.50 -5.47 24.02
N GLY A 132 1.29 -6.00 23.89
CA GLY A 132 0.05 -5.31 24.22
C GLY A 132 -0.45 -4.36 23.11
N ILE A 133 0.21 -4.35 21.95
CA ILE A 133 -0.13 -3.51 20.80
C ILE A 133 -0.85 -4.36 19.76
N ARG A 134 -2.10 -4.04 19.49
CA ARG A 134 -2.95 -4.70 18.48
C ARG A 134 -2.89 -4.01 17.12
N GLU A 135 -2.64 -2.70 17.10
CA GLU A 135 -2.61 -1.84 15.91
C GLU A 135 -1.17 -1.51 15.50
N GLY A 136 -0.26 -2.48 15.59
CA GLY A 136 1.12 -2.34 15.14
C GLY A 136 1.31 -2.72 13.67
N PHE A 137 2.51 -2.48 13.14
CA PHE A 137 2.83 -2.69 11.72
C PHE A 137 2.74 -4.16 11.27
N SER A 138 2.79 -5.15 12.16
CA SER A 138 2.61 -6.56 11.80
C SER A 138 1.17 -7.07 11.96
N SER A 139 0.18 -6.17 12.11
CA SER A 139 -1.21 -6.53 12.42
C SER A 139 -2.26 -6.02 11.41
N PRO A 140 -1.95 -5.22 10.37
CA PRO A 140 -2.97 -4.58 9.56
C PRO A 140 -3.91 -5.58 8.89
N MET A 141 -3.43 -6.68 8.36
CA MET A 141 -4.29 -7.68 7.71
C MET A 141 -5.16 -8.43 8.74
N ARG A 142 -4.65 -8.67 9.94
CA ARG A 142 -5.45 -9.20 11.03
C ARG A 142 -6.57 -8.23 11.43
N ARG A 143 -6.27 -6.93 11.56
CA ARG A 143 -7.30 -5.91 11.86
C ARG A 143 -8.29 -5.75 10.72
N ALA A 144 -7.81 -5.79 9.46
CA ALA A 144 -8.68 -5.77 8.29
C ALA A 144 -9.69 -6.93 8.29
N SER A 145 -9.26 -8.13 8.66
CA SER A 145 -10.12 -9.32 8.71
C SER A 145 -11.27 -9.24 9.73
N GLU A 146 -11.21 -8.31 10.68
CA GLU A 146 -12.23 -8.06 11.68
C GLU A 146 -13.29 -7.01 11.25
N LEU A 147 -13.03 -6.33 10.11
CA LEU A 147 -13.96 -5.32 9.58
C LEU A 147 -15.05 -5.97 8.74
N SER A 148 -16.31 -5.66 9.04
CA SER A 148 -17.46 -6.15 8.26
C SER A 148 -17.51 -5.62 6.82
N SER A 149 -16.78 -4.55 6.53
CA SER A 149 -16.62 -3.99 5.18
C SER A 149 -15.69 -4.84 4.30
N VAL A 150 -14.75 -5.57 4.89
CA VAL A 150 -13.77 -6.40 4.19
C VAL A 150 -14.32 -7.83 4.03
N HIS A 151 -14.48 -8.26 2.79
CA HIS A 151 -15.08 -9.53 2.49
C HIS A 151 -14.14 -10.51 1.76
N ALA A 152 -13.05 -10.01 1.22
CA ALA A 152 -12.02 -10.81 0.57
C ALA A 152 -10.64 -10.19 0.78
N MET A 153 -9.60 -11.01 0.71
CA MET A 153 -8.21 -10.57 0.84
C MET A 153 -7.30 -11.45 0.00
N VAL A 154 -6.34 -10.81 -0.66
CA VAL A 154 -5.23 -11.48 -1.35
C VAL A 154 -3.93 -10.87 -0.87
N GLN A 155 -2.99 -11.70 -0.42
CA GLN A 155 -1.70 -11.29 0.10
C GLN A 155 -0.60 -11.84 -0.81
N ILE A 156 0.10 -10.94 -1.51
CA ILE A 156 0.99 -11.24 -2.63
C ILE A 156 2.42 -10.85 -2.26
N GLY A 157 3.37 -11.75 -2.47
CA GLY A 157 4.78 -11.45 -2.23
C GLY A 157 5.36 -12.10 -0.99
N LEU A 158 4.56 -12.88 -0.25
CA LEU A 158 4.94 -13.52 1.01
C LEU A 158 6.22 -14.35 0.85
N ARG A 159 7.19 -14.12 1.75
CA ARG A 159 8.48 -14.80 1.67
C ARG A 159 9.32 -14.71 2.95
N GLY A 160 10.34 -15.56 3.01
CA GLY A 160 11.28 -15.61 4.14
C GLY A 160 10.70 -16.20 5.41
N ALA A 161 11.56 -16.47 6.38
CA ALA A 161 11.17 -17.08 7.65
C ALA A 161 10.47 -16.09 8.60
N GLY A 162 10.59 -14.77 8.36
CA GLY A 162 9.99 -13.71 9.18
C GLY A 162 8.57 -13.33 8.78
N SER A 163 8.05 -13.87 7.67
CA SER A 163 6.76 -13.47 7.10
C SER A 163 5.58 -13.68 8.04
N GLY A 164 5.57 -14.72 8.85
CA GLY A 164 4.52 -15.01 9.83
C GLY A 164 4.80 -16.32 10.56
N ARG A 165 4.02 -16.59 11.61
CA ARG A 165 4.04 -17.85 12.34
C ARG A 165 3.06 -18.84 11.74
N GLU A 166 3.21 -20.13 12.05
CA GLU A 166 2.33 -21.17 11.53
C GLU A 166 0.86 -20.94 11.87
N GLU A 167 0.58 -20.56 13.13
CA GLU A 167 -0.77 -20.26 13.58
C GLU A 167 -1.39 -19.03 12.88
N GLU A 168 -0.58 -18.04 12.52
CA GLU A 168 -1.02 -16.85 11.78
C GLU A 168 -1.38 -17.23 10.34
N PHE A 169 -0.56 -18.03 9.69
CA PHE A 169 -0.86 -18.57 8.35
C PHE A 169 -2.12 -19.46 8.36
N ALA A 170 -2.30 -20.28 9.39
CA ALA A 170 -3.50 -21.10 9.55
C ALA A 170 -4.75 -20.23 9.74
N ALA A 171 -4.65 -19.17 10.57
CA ALA A 171 -5.75 -18.24 10.79
C ALA A 171 -6.13 -17.46 9.51
N ALA A 172 -5.13 -16.96 8.76
CA ALA A 172 -5.36 -16.26 7.50
C ALA A 172 -6.08 -17.16 6.46
N ARG A 173 -5.64 -18.42 6.32
CA ARG A 173 -6.30 -19.39 5.45
C ARG A 173 -7.72 -19.73 5.91
N THR A 174 -7.92 -19.90 7.22
CA THR A 174 -9.24 -20.17 7.79
C THR A 174 -10.22 -19.02 7.55
N TRP A 175 -9.74 -17.78 7.62
CA TRP A 175 -10.53 -16.60 7.27
C TRP A 175 -10.88 -16.55 5.77
N GLY A 176 -10.07 -17.17 4.91
CA GLY A 176 -10.27 -17.21 3.46
C GLY A 176 -9.34 -16.27 2.67
N SER A 177 -8.25 -15.79 3.29
CA SER A 177 -7.24 -15.00 2.55
C SER A 177 -6.52 -15.87 1.54
N VAL A 178 -6.39 -15.36 0.30
CA VAL A 178 -5.60 -15.99 -0.76
C VAL A 178 -4.14 -15.61 -0.57
N LEU A 179 -3.30 -16.58 -0.25
CA LEU A 179 -1.88 -16.36 0.04
C LEU A 179 -1.03 -16.72 -1.16
N VAL A 180 -0.32 -15.75 -1.73
CA VAL A 180 0.50 -15.90 -2.93
C VAL A 180 1.97 -15.60 -2.61
N PRO A 181 2.81 -16.64 -2.39
CA PRO A 181 4.24 -16.43 -2.18
C PRO A 181 4.92 -15.76 -3.38
N ALA A 182 5.94 -14.92 -3.15
CA ALA A 182 6.71 -14.27 -4.20
C ALA A 182 7.28 -15.29 -5.21
N ARG A 183 7.78 -16.44 -4.72
CA ARG A 183 8.27 -17.52 -5.60
C ARG A 183 7.20 -18.02 -6.57
N THR A 184 5.94 -18.04 -6.16
CA THR A 184 4.82 -18.40 -7.03
C THR A 184 4.59 -17.33 -8.10
N VAL A 185 4.63 -16.04 -7.71
CA VAL A 185 4.53 -14.93 -8.67
C VAL A 185 5.62 -15.03 -9.74
N HIS A 186 6.87 -15.28 -9.32
CA HIS A 186 7.99 -15.43 -10.27
C HIS A 186 7.84 -16.61 -11.21
N ARG A 187 7.25 -17.71 -10.75
CA ARG A 187 7.10 -18.93 -11.54
C ARG A 187 5.90 -18.89 -12.48
N GLU A 188 4.76 -18.42 -11.99
CA GLU A 188 3.48 -18.50 -12.70
C GLU A 188 3.14 -17.22 -13.46
N GLY A 189 3.75 -16.07 -13.09
CA GLY A 189 3.48 -14.75 -13.67
C GLY A 189 2.26 -14.02 -13.07
N ILE A 190 2.09 -12.77 -13.47
CA ILE A 190 1.05 -11.89 -12.92
C ILE A 190 -0.35 -12.28 -13.39
N GLU A 191 -0.54 -12.74 -14.61
CA GLU A 191 -1.85 -13.21 -15.08
C GLU A 191 -2.41 -14.32 -14.19
N TRP A 192 -1.55 -15.28 -13.78
CA TRP A 192 -1.94 -16.32 -12.85
C TRP A 192 -2.43 -15.76 -11.50
N VAL A 193 -1.80 -14.70 -11.00
CA VAL A 193 -2.20 -14.01 -9.76
C VAL A 193 -3.54 -13.31 -9.96
N LEU A 194 -3.67 -12.57 -11.05
CA LEU A 194 -4.86 -11.82 -11.39
C LEU A 194 -6.10 -12.73 -11.55
N ASP A 195 -5.93 -13.93 -12.09
CA ASP A 195 -7.02 -14.91 -12.21
C ASP A 195 -7.52 -15.45 -10.86
N ARG A 196 -6.74 -15.24 -9.78
CA ARG A 196 -7.08 -15.65 -8.41
C ARG A 196 -7.54 -14.51 -7.53
N LEU A 197 -7.58 -13.29 -8.06
CA LEU A 197 -8.21 -12.18 -7.35
C LEU A 197 -9.71 -12.48 -7.20
N PRO A 198 -10.26 -12.40 -5.99
CA PRO A 198 -11.70 -12.46 -5.80
C PRO A 198 -12.39 -11.38 -6.63
N GLN A 199 -13.49 -11.72 -7.26
CA GLN A 199 -14.31 -10.70 -7.91
C GLN A 199 -14.88 -9.76 -6.86
N ALA A 200 -14.58 -8.47 -7.00
CA ALA A 200 -15.07 -7.42 -6.13
C ALA A 200 -15.37 -6.17 -6.96
N SER A 201 -16.34 -5.41 -6.51
CA SER A 201 -16.63 -4.09 -7.10
C SER A 201 -15.62 -3.03 -6.67
N ALA A 202 -14.99 -3.24 -5.50
CA ALA A 202 -14.07 -2.31 -4.89
C ALA A 202 -12.81 -3.03 -4.37
N TYR A 203 -11.65 -2.55 -4.80
CA TYR A 203 -10.35 -3.00 -4.32
C TYR A 203 -9.66 -1.89 -3.51
N TYR A 204 -9.14 -2.25 -2.37
CA TYR A 204 -8.17 -1.43 -1.65
C TYR A 204 -6.79 -2.10 -1.81
N VAL A 205 -5.83 -1.35 -2.32
CA VAL A 205 -4.47 -1.87 -2.51
C VAL A 205 -3.56 -1.29 -1.42
N THR A 206 -2.91 -2.15 -0.66
CA THR A 206 -1.86 -1.76 0.29
C THR A 206 -0.53 -2.31 -0.19
N LEU A 207 0.41 -1.42 -0.44
CA LEU A 207 1.76 -1.74 -0.89
C LEU A 207 2.76 -1.46 0.23
N ASP A 208 3.24 -2.51 0.88
CA ASP A 208 4.46 -2.43 1.66
C ASP A 208 5.65 -2.35 0.71
N ALA A 209 6.53 -1.38 0.92
CA ALA A 209 7.70 -1.19 0.06
C ALA A 209 8.65 -2.40 0.08
N ASP A 210 8.64 -3.21 1.15
CA ASP A 210 9.42 -4.44 1.23
C ASP A 210 8.81 -5.62 0.48
N GLY A 211 7.57 -5.51 -0.01
CA GLY A 211 6.99 -6.43 -0.99
C GLY A 211 7.80 -6.50 -2.28
N ILE A 212 8.52 -5.41 -2.60
CA ILE A 212 9.41 -5.31 -3.75
C ILE A 212 10.81 -5.84 -3.39
N ASP A 213 11.54 -6.34 -4.39
CA ASP A 213 12.88 -6.86 -4.16
C ASP A 213 13.84 -5.76 -3.69
N PRO A 214 14.63 -6.00 -2.61
CA PRO A 214 15.57 -5.00 -2.09
C PRO A 214 16.69 -4.63 -3.06
N GLY A 215 16.93 -5.39 -4.11
CA GLY A 215 17.80 -4.98 -5.22
C GLY A 215 17.22 -3.83 -6.03
N ILE A 216 15.91 -3.57 -5.94
CA ILE A 216 15.17 -2.50 -6.60
C ILE A 216 14.84 -1.38 -5.60
N MET A 217 14.35 -1.73 -4.41
CA MET A 217 13.96 -0.80 -3.35
C MET A 217 14.67 -1.14 -2.02
N PRO A 218 15.96 -0.77 -1.86
CA PRO A 218 16.72 -1.10 -0.65
C PRO A 218 16.32 -0.29 0.59
N GLY A 219 15.69 0.88 0.42
CA GLY A 219 15.32 1.78 1.50
C GLY A 219 14.00 1.41 2.18
N VAL A 220 13.95 0.24 2.80
CA VAL A 220 12.78 -0.29 3.52
C VAL A 220 13.16 -0.72 4.93
N ASN A 221 12.17 -0.91 5.81
CA ASN A 221 12.44 -1.27 7.21
C ASN A 221 12.86 -2.73 7.37
N ALA A 222 12.27 -3.66 6.64
CA ALA A 222 12.50 -5.10 6.77
C ALA A 222 12.81 -5.76 5.40
N PRO A 223 13.97 -5.47 4.80
CA PRO A 223 14.27 -5.96 3.46
C PRO A 223 14.33 -7.50 3.43
N ALA A 224 13.58 -8.10 2.52
CA ALA A 224 13.55 -9.54 2.29
C ALA A 224 13.88 -9.84 0.81
N PRO A 225 14.89 -10.66 0.49
CA PRO A 225 15.28 -10.95 -0.89
C PRO A 225 14.23 -11.79 -1.63
N GLY A 226 14.20 -11.67 -2.96
CA GLY A 226 13.27 -12.40 -3.82
C GLY A 226 11.88 -11.79 -3.90
N GLY A 227 11.77 -10.48 -3.71
CA GLY A 227 10.52 -9.72 -3.83
C GLY A 227 10.05 -9.54 -5.28
N LEU A 228 8.94 -8.83 -5.46
CA LEU A 228 8.39 -8.53 -6.76
C LEU A 228 9.31 -7.56 -7.52
N THR A 229 9.35 -7.71 -8.84
CA THR A 229 10.00 -6.75 -9.72
C THR A 229 9.11 -5.55 -9.99
N TYR A 230 9.69 -4.46 -10.50
CA TYR A 230 8.92 -3.29 -10.94
C TYR A 230 7.83 -3.67 -11.96
N TRP A 231 8.16 -4.50 -12.96
CA TRP A 231 7.20 -4.92 -13.98
C TRP A 231 6.06 -5.76 -13.42
N GLN A 232 6.33 -6.61 -12.44
CA GLN A 232 5.28 -7.39 -11.77
C GLN A 232 4.32 -6.48 -10.99
N VAL A 233 4.82 -5.43 -10.34
CA VAL A 233 3.97 -4.43 -9.67
C VAL A 233 3.19 -3.60 -10.69
N PHE A 234 3.82 -3.19 -11.79
CA PHE A 234 3.17 -2.49 -12.90
C PHE A 234 1.98 -3.30 -13.44
N ASP A 235 2.23 -4.53 -13.87
CA ASP A 235 1.22 -5.42 -14.45
C ASP A 235 0.09 -5.70 -13.44
N LEU A 236 0.44 -5.87 -12.16
CA LEU A 236 -0.54 -6.13 -11.11
C LEU A 236 -1.46 -4.93 -10.89
N LEU A 237 -0.93 -3.72 -10.78
CA LEU A 237 -1.75 -2.50 -10.62
C LEU A 237 -2.65 -2.27 -11.83
N CYS A 238 -2.12 -2.42 -13.04
CA CYS A 238 -2.90 -2.33 -14.27
C CYS A 238 -4.01 -3.40 -14.31
N GLY A 239 -3.66 -4.64 -13.99
CA GLY A 239 -4.61 -5.75 -13.98
C GLY A 239 -5.72 -5.59 -12.94
N ILE A 240 -5.42 -5.11 -11.74
CA ILE A 240 -6.42 -4.82 -10.69
C ILE A 240 -7.36 -3.72 -11.19
N ALA A 241 -6.81 -2.61 -11.71
CA ALA A 241 -7.60 -1.48 -12.20
C ALA A 241 -8.59 -1.88 -13.30
N HIS A 242 -8.26 -2.86 -14.15
CA HIS A 242 -9.16 -3.36 -15.19
C HIS A 242 -10.21 -4.36 -14.65
N ARG A 243 -10.00 -4.97 -13.48
CA ARG A 243 -10.93 -5.94 -12.88
C ARG A 243 -12.01 -5.32 -12.01
N GLY A 244 -11.74 -4.14 -11.45
CA GLY A 244 -12.70 -3.42 -10.62
C GLY A 244 -12.14 -2.09 -10.13
N GLN A 245 -12.97 -1.34 -9.45
CA GLN A 245 -12.61 0.00 -8.99
C GLN A 245 -11.59 -0.06 -7.86
N ILE A 246 -10.46 0.63 -8.00
CA ILE A 246 -9.53 0.87 -6.90
C ILE A 246 -10.05 2.08 -6.12
N VAL A 247 -10.54 1.82 -4.91
CA VAL A 247 -11.17 2.84 -4.05
C VAL A 247 -10.22 3.46 -3.04
N GLY A 248 -9.00 2.96 -2.94
CA GLY A 248 -7.95 3.48 -2.07
C GLY A 248 -6.64 2.75 -2.27
N PHE A 249 -5.57 3.42 -1.91
CA PHE A 249 -4.21 2.90 -2.00
C PHE A 249 -3.39 3.44 -0.84
N ASP A 250 -2.53 2.62 -0.27
CA ASP A 250 -1.43 3.11 0.57
C ASP A 250 -0.08 2.53 0.17
N LEU A 251 0.97 3.30 0.42
CA LEU A 251 2.37 2.92 0.31
C LEU A 251 3.03 3.11 1.66
N THR A 252 3.52 2.04 2.25
CA THR A 252 4.05 1.98 3.60
C THR A 252 5.48 1.46 3.67
N GLU A 253 6.12 1.51 4.82
CA GLU A 253 7.44 0.95 5.15
C GLU A 253 8.63 1.52 4.37
N LEU A 254 8.40 2.56 3.55
CA LEU A 254 9.47 3.26 2.86
C LEU A 254 10.35 3.99 3.89
N ALA A 255 11.65 3.69 3.90
CA ALA A 255 12.64 4.24 4.81
C ALA A 255 13.73 5.01 4.04
N PRO A 256 13.48 6.26 3.62
CA PRO A 256 14.38 7.00 2.72
C PRO A 256 15.83 7.12 3.23
N ALA A 257 16.01 7.27 4.55
CA ALA A 257 17.33 7.39 5.17
C ALA A 257 18.19 6.12 5.06
N ARG A 258 17.59 4.96 4.75
CA ARG A 258 18.31 3.69 4.54
C ARG A 258 18.82 3.52 3.12
N ASP A 259 18.45 4.41 2.21
CA ASP A 259 18.91 4.43 0.83
C ASP A 259 19.48 5.80 0.44
N PRO A 260 20.77 6.05 0.72
CA PRO A 260 21.42 7.30 0.34
C PRO A 260 21.46 7.55 -1.18
N SER A 261 21.25 6.52 -2.01
CA SER A 261 21.20 6.68 -3.46
C SER A 261 19.90 7.36 -3.93
N GLY A 262 18.84 7.30 -3.12
CA GLY A 262 17.50 7.80 -3.45
C GLY A 262 16.73 6.95 -4.47
N VAL A 263 17.28 5.82 -4.91
CA VAL A 263 16.65 4.96 -5.93
C VAL A 263 15.31 4.42 -5.45
N THR A 264 15.19 4.07 -4.16
CA THR A 264 13.94 3.59 -3.54
C THR A 264 12.82 4.62 -3.68
N VAL A 265 13.11 5.88 -3.34
CA VAL A 265 12.12 6.97 -3.43
C VAL A 265 11.74 7.25 -4.88
N ALA A 266 12.71 7.20 -5.82
CA ALA A 266 12.44 7.36 -7.24
C ALA A 266 11.52 6.25 -7.79
N HIS A 267 11.79 4.99 -7.43
CA HIS A 267 10.91 3.87 -7.79
C HIS A 267 9.51 4.01 -7.18
N ALA A 268 9.41 4.42 -5.92
CA ALA A 268 8.14 4.65 -5.26
C ALA A 268 7.31 5.73 -5.97
N VAL A 269 7.91 6.85 -6.36
CA VAL A 269 7.25 7.88 -7.17
C VAL A 269 6.78 7.30 -8.51
N ARG A 270 7.61 6.50 -9.18
CA ARG A 270 7.21 5.86 -10.44
C ARG A 270 6.03 4.90 -10.25
N ILE A 271 5.99 4.13 -9.16
CA ILE A 271 4.87 3.23 -8.85
C ILE A 271 3.58 4.03 -8.60
N LEU A 272 3.65 5.19 -7.92
CA LEU A 272 2.50 6.08 -7.76
C LEU A 272 1.99 6.61 -9.10
N LEU A 273 2.91 6.94 -10.03
CA LEU A 273 2.52 7.33 -11.40
C LEU A 273 1.90 6.15 -12.16
N VAL A 274 2.42 4.94 -11.99
CA VAL A 274 1.81 3.72 -12.56
C VAL A 274 0.39 3.52 -12.05
N LEU A 275 0.16 3.70 -10.74
CA LEU A 275 -1.19 3.62 -10.17
C LEU A 275 -2.13 4.62 -10.85
N ILE A 276 -1.72 5.89 -10.98
CA ILE A 276 -2.54 6.93 -11.61
C ILE A 276 -2.81 6.58 -13.07
N GLY A 277 -1.77 6.16 -13.81
CA GLY A 277 -1.88 5.74 -15.20
C GLY A 277 -2.81 4.53 -15.36
N ALA A 278 -2.67 3.50 -14.53
CA ALA A 278 -3.52 2.32 -14.53
C ALA A 278 -5.00 2.68 -14.35
N LEU A 279 -5.30 3.57 -13.40
CA LEU A 279 -6.66 4.06 -13.16
C LEU A 279 -7.19 4.88 -14.35
N ALA A 280 -6.35 5.71 -14.97
CA ALA A 280 -6.73 6.48 -16.15
C ALA A 280 -7.02 5.58 -17.34
N HIS A 281 -6.13 4.62 -17.64
CA HIS A 281 -6.31 3.67 -18.74
C HIS A 281 -7.50 2.73 -18.51
N ALA A 282 -7.81 2.38 -17.26
CA ALA A 282 -9.01 1.61 -16.92
C ALA A 282 -10.32 2.45 -16.89
N GLY A 283 -10.24 3.75 -17.14
CA GLY A 283 -11.44 4.62 -17.16
C GLY A 283 -12.01 4.95 -15.79
N GLN A 284 -11.22 4.91 -14.73
CA GLN A 284 -11.65 5.16 -13.36
C GLN A 284 -11.61 6.66 -12.96
N PHE A 285 -11.26 7.53 -13.90
CA PHE A 285 -11.45 8.98 -13.80
C PHE A 285 -12.63 9.37 -14.68
N GLY A 286 -13.67 9.83 -14.12
CA GLY A 286 -14.86 10.30 -14.81
C GLY A 286 -15.39 11.58 -14.23
#